data_1a415388d78fe23ceaac6ddfb719f7fc
#
_entry.id   1a415388d78fe23ceaac6ddfb719f7fc
#
_cell.length_a   1.000
_cell.length_b   1.000
_cell.length_c   1.000
_cell.angle_alpha   90.00
_cell.angle_beta   90.00
_cell.angle_gamma   90.00
#
_symmetry.space_group_name_H-M   'P 1'
#
loop_
_entity.id
_entity.type
_entity.pdbx_description
1 polymer ?
#
loop_
_entity_poly.entity_id
_entity_poly.type
_entity_poly.pdbx_seq_one_letter_code
_entity_poly.pdbx_strand_id
1 'polypeptide(L)'
;MLTGAAIGLVLAVTGTAGLAQAHTGTAPASAAAKARAVCPPTPLWANTGGNDQRLIQYDTTGTALSNVPLARDYGDIAFSPNGSTLYGVDFPGAPDSATLYTIDPVTGAETAGRPISGPLAAVTSVPAVNGLTARADGMLIAGSFNSSQIFLIDPATGVSTLFPASFPAGTVSAGDFITLDDGDVLAFGSTVVGGPSPVFRIRPDNTVVQIGTVPQTFGAAKSAGSVYAFASNGDINLLTSLPTTASTSPLPVTTVEATGRGFYGATSAQDSGSCVVPAYTVAKSASPTGPVNQGNTITYRLTVTNTGTTAANGDFTDDLSDVLDDATFVPGSLTSTSGSANLTGNTLTWTGTLAPGGTATVTYQVRVNTPDTGDHTLVNYVAPTAPGGSCSSARSCSVTIHVKKKHDHEDCDEPGHGHKPGHGGKPGHGHGHGHDDVHEGDEDKAA
;
A
#
# COMPACT_ATOMS: atom_id res chain seq x y z
N MET A 1 42.62 -32.16 -55.29
CA MET A 1 43.72 -31.64 -56.10
C MET A 1 43.65 -30.16 -56.20
N LEU A 2 44.67 -29.58 -55.85
CA LEU A 2 45.33 -28.31 -55.94
C LEU A 2 45.02 -27.23 -54.90
N THR A 3 45.99 -27.09 -54.13
CA THR A 3 46.61 -26.11 -53.28
C THR A 3 46.84 -24.77 -53.93
N GLY A 4 46.69 -23.69 -53.23
CA GLY A 4 47.12 -22.36 -53.61
C GLY A 4 47.39 -21.49 -52.35
N ALA A 5 48.66 -21.28 -52.07
CA ALA A 5 49.23 -20.46 -51.03
C ALA A 5 49.14 -18.97 -51.34
N ALA A 6 48.89 -18.11 -50.38
CA ALA A 6 48.95 -16.67 -50.50
C ALA A 6 50.13 -16.11 -49.69
N ILE A 7 50.87 -15.25 -50.32
CA ILE A 7 52.05 -14.56 -49.86
C ILE A 7 51.67 -13.23 -49.19
N GLY A 8 52.25 -12.95 -48.07
CA GLY A 8 52.06 -11.70 -47.32
C GLY A 8 52.89 -10.54 -47.88
N LEU A 9 52.39 -9.31 -47.64
CA LEU A 9 53.17 -8.08 -47.83
C LEU A 9 53.11 -7.26 -46.54
N VAL A 10 54.23 -7.08 -45.92
CA VAL A 10 54.45 -6.17 -44.77
C VAL A 10 54.87 -4.81 -45.33
N LEU A 11 54.12 -3.77 -45.01
CA LEU A 11 54.54 -2.38 -45.21
C LEU A 11 54.63 -1.72 -43.81
N ALA A 12 55.86 -1.39 -43.43
CA ALA A 12 56.14 -0.53 -42.30
C ALA A 12 56.05 0.93 -42.70
N VAL A 13 55.27 1.72 -42.01
CA VAL A 13 55.26 3.19 -42.06
C VAL A 13 55.50 3.75 -40.68
N THR A 14 56.61 4.39 -40.50
CA THR A 14 56.97 5.21 -39.33
C THR A 14 56.30 6.57 -39.46
N GLY A 15 55.56 7.01 -38.39
CA GLY A 15 54.94 8.32 -38.40
C GLY A 15 54.54 8.75 -36.99
N THR A 16 55.38 9.59 -36.38
CA THR A 16 55.16 10.65 -35.37
C THR A 16 54.02 10.55 -34.36
N ALA A 17 54.41 10.55 -33.09
CA ALA A 17 53.58 10.65 -31.93
C ALA A 17 52.77 11.97 -31.90
N GLY A 18 51.44 11.83 -31.97
CA GLY A 18 50.48 12.86 -31.60
C GLY A 18 49.84 12.46 -30.28
N LEU A 19 49.99 13.31 -29.25
CA LEU A 19 49.32 13.19 -27.97
C LEU A 19 47.79 13.27 -28.16
N ALA A 20 47.11 12.14 -28.19
CA ALA A 20 45.66 12.11 -28.11
C ALA A 20 45.26 12.21 -26.64
N GLN A 21 44.61 13.30 -26.26
CA GLN A 21 43.92 13.44 -24.98
C GLN A 21 42.84 12.36 -24.91
N ALA A 22 42.95 11.51 -23.90
CA ALA A 22 41.91 10.58 -23.52
C ALA A 22 40.69 11.37 -22.98
N HIS A 23 39.64 11.48 -23.78
CA HIS A 23 38.32 11.82 -23.29
C HIS A 23 37.83 10.63 -22.48
N THR A 24 37.88 10.76 -21.14
CA THR A 24 37.15 9.88 -20.24
C THR A 24 35.65 10.18 -20.41
N GLY A 25 35.03 9.54 -21.38
CA GLY A 25 33.60 9.43 -21.46
C GLY A 25 33.12 8.62 -20.25
N THR A 26 32.57 9.29 -19.23
CA THR A 26 31.79 8.63 -18.21
C THR A 26 30.66 7.89 -18.92
N ALA A 27 30.69 6.56 -18.87
CA ALA A 27 29.56 5.74 -19.28
C ALA A 27 28.32 6.23 -18.51
N PRO A 28 27.14 6.36 -19.15
CA PRO A 28 25.93 6.71 -18.45
C PRO A 28 25.74 5.68 -17.34
N ALA A 29 25.59 6.17 -16.10
CA ALA A 29 25.24 5.34 -14.96
C ALA A 29 24.04 4.48 -15.36
N SER A 30 24.23 3.17 -15.40
CA SER A 30 23.16 2.20 -15.49
C SER A 30 22.13 2.61 -14.44
N ALA A 31 20.93 2.99 -14.88
CA ALA A 31 19.80 3.19 -13.99
C ALA A 31 19.65 1.88 -13.22
N ALA A 32 20.10 1.86 -11.98
CA ALA A 32 19.88 0.74 -11.08
C ALA A 32 18.37 0.47 -11.11
N ALA A 33 17.98 -0.69 -11.62
CA ALA A 33 16.59 -1.12 -11.59
C ALA A 33 16.18 -1.04 -10.11
N LYS A 34 15.29 -0.08 -9.82
CA LYS A 34 14.73 0.09 -8.50
C LYS A 34 14.12 -1.27 -8.13
N ALA A 35 14.65 -1.94 -7.11
CA ALA A 35 14.10 -3.20 -6.64
C ALA A 35 12.60 -2.97 -6.45
N ARG A 36 11.80 -3.66 -7.24
CA ARG A 36 10.35 -3.49 -7.25
C ARG A 36 9.86 -4.02 -5.90
N ALA A 37 9.12 -3.20 -5.17
CA ALA A 37 8.53 -3.64 -3.91
C ALA A 37 7.64 -4.86 -4.21
N VAL A 38 7.95 -5.99 -3.55
CA VAL A 38 7.09 -7.17 -3.65
C VAL A 38 5.80 -6.83 -2.93
N CYS A 39 4.69 -6.86 -3.64
CA CYS A 39 3.37 -6.65 -3.05
C CYS A 39 3.09 -7.73 -1.99
N PRO A 40 2.57 -7.38 -0.82
CA PRO A 40 2.11 -8.38 0.13
C PRO A 40 0.98 -9.21 -0.46
N PRO A 41 0.79 -10.47 -0.03
CA PRO A 41 -0.36 -11.26 -0.44
C PRO A 41 -1.68 -10.55 -0.10
N THR A 42 -2.59 -10.52 -1.07
CA THR A 42 -3.97 -10.08 -0.89
C THR A 42 -4.91 -11.25 -1.10
N PRO A 43 -6.09 -11.27 -0.48
CA PRO A 43 -7.11 -12.27 -0.76
C PRO A 43 -7.49 -12.29 -2.24
N LEU A 44 -7.81 -13.49 -2.71
CA LEU A 44 -8.43 -13.76 -4.01
C LEU A 44 -9.95 -13.81 -3.80
N TRP A 45 -10.72 -13.27 -4.72
CA TRP A 45 -12.17 -13.30 -4.67
C TRP A 45 -12.69 -13.97 -5.94
N ALA A 46 -13.71 -14.80 -5.79
CA ALA A 46 -14.36 -15.43 -6.94
C ALA A 46 -15.87 -15.41 -6.75
N ASN A 47 -16.61 -15.24 -7.86
CA ASN A 47 -18.03 -15.44 -7.86
C ASN A 47 -18.38 -16.78 -8.53
N THR A 48 -19.41 -17.43 -7.98
CA THR A 48 -20.07 -18.58 -8.59
C THR A 48 -21.42 -18.16 -9.15
N GLY A 49 -22.02 -18.97 -10.00
CA GLY A 49 -23.29 -18.66 -10.64
C GLY A 49 -24.26 -19.84 -10.72
N GLY A 50 -25.33 -19.68 -11.46
CA GLY A 50 -26.39 -20.66 -11.61
C GLY A 50 -27.21 -20.83 -10.33
N ASN A 51 -27.20 -22.03 -9.74
CA ASN A 51 -27.95 -22.35 -8.52
C ASN A 51 -27.18 -22.04 -7.21
N ASP A 52 -25.91 -21.64 -7.30
CA ASP A 52 -25.05 -21.36 -6.14
C ASP A 52 -24.35 -19.99 -6.32
N GLN A 53 -25.14 -18.93 -6.31
CA GLN A 53 -24.68 -17.54 -6.47
C GLN A 53 -23.97 -17.09 -5.21
N ARG A 54 -22.63 -17.10 -5.22
CA ARG A 54 -21.78 -16.78 -4.07
C ARG A 54 -20.66 -15.86 -4.46
N LEU A 55 -20.24 -15.03 -3.52
CA LEU A 55 -18.97 -14.35 -3.48
C LEU A 55 -18.10 -15.04 -2.41
N ILE A 56 -16.98 -15.60 -2.84
CA ILE A 56 -16.10 -16.37 -1.98
C ILE A 56 -14.74 -15.73 -1.96
N GLN A 57 -14.22 -15.50 -0.77
CA GLN A 57 -12.86 -15.03 -0.55
C GLN A 57 -11.97 -16.23 -0.25
N TYR A 58 -10.81 -16.28 -0.90
CA TYR A 58 -9.77 -17.28 -0.69
C TYR A 58 -8.46 -16.64 -0.28
N ASP A 59 -7.64 -17.36 0.47
CA ASP A 59 -6.23 -17.05 0.58
C ASP A 59 -5.45 -17.58 -0.63
N THR A 60 -4.15 -17.33 -0.69
CA THR A 60 -3.27 -17.78 -1.78
C THR A 60 -3.00 -19.30 -1.77
N THR A 61 -3.43 -20.02 -0.73
CA THR A 61 -3.39 -21.48 -0.67
C THR A 61 -4.69 -22.13 -1.16
N GLY A 62 -5.71 -21.32 -1.50
CA GLY A 62 -7.02 -21.76 -1.92
C GLY A 62 -8.01 -22.01 -0.77
N THR A 63 -7.61 -21.73 0.48
CA THR A 63 -8.50 -21.88 1.63
C THR A 63 -9.56 -20.78 1.62
N ALA A 64 -10.84 -21.15 1.71
CA ALA A 64 -11.93 -20.19 1.78
C ALA A 64 -11.94 -19.46 3.12
N LEU A 65 -11.88 -18.12 3.06
CA LEU A 65 -11.90 -17.22 4.22
C LEU A 65 -13.30 -16.70 4.53
N SER A 66 -14.11 -16.46 3.48
CA SER A 66 -15.51 -16.05 3.59
C SER A 66 -16.32 -16.60 2.43
N ASN A 67 -17.65 -16.64 2.61
CA ASN A 67 -18.59 -17.15 1.61
C ASN A 67 -19.96 -16.51 1.85
N VAL A 68 -20.30 -15.50 1.03
CA VAL A 68 -21.53 -14.74 1.18
C VAL A 68 -22.44 -14.91 -0.04
N PRO A 69 -23.79 -14.91 0.13
CA PRO A 69 -24.70 -15.04 -0.99
C PRO A 69 -24.69 -13.78 -1.86
N LEU A 70 -24.87 -13.95 -3.15
CA LEU A 70 -25.12 -12.89 -4.12
C LEU A 70 -26.59 -12.87 -4.53
N ALA A 71 -27.12 -11.70 -4.87
CA ALA A 71 -28.52 -11.55 -5.27
C ALA A 71 -28.79 -12.00 -6.70
N ARG A 72 -27.73 -12.14 -7.53
CA ARG A 72 -27.80 -12.48 -8.96
C ARG A 72 -26.55 -13.18 -9.46
N ASP A 73 -26.62 -13.69 -10.69
CA ASP A 73 -25.46 -14.13 -11.44
C ASP A 73 -24.68 -12.92 -11.96
N TYR A 74 -23.40 -12.85 -11.63
CA TYR A 74 -22.44 -11.95 -12.24
C TYR A 74 -21.61 -12.72 -13.26
N GLY A 75 -21.45 -12.15 -14.44
CA GLY A 75 -20.57 -12.71 -15.46
C GLY A 75 -19.10 -12.56 -15.10
N ASP A 76 -18.78 -11.48 -14.38
CA ASP A 76 -17.48 -11.26 -13.76
C ASP A 76 -17.51 -10.16 -12.72
N ILE A 77 -16.42 -10.07 -11.92
CA ILE A 77 -16.24 -9.09 -10.84
C ILE A 77 -14.85 -8.46 -10.91
N ALA A 78 -14.71 -7.21 -10.45
CA ALA A 78 -13.43 -6.49 -10.42
C ALA A 78 -13.33 -5.53 -9.25
N PHE A 79 -12.20 -5.49 -8.55
CA PHE A 79 -11.90 -4.42 -7.61
C PHE A 79 -11.44 -3.16 -8.35
N SER A 80 -11.85 -1.99 -7.84
CA SER A 80 -11.25 -0.71 -8.22
C SER A 80 -9.73 -0.71 -8.00
N PRO A 81 -8.95 0.19 -8.66
CA PRO A 81 -7.49 0.20 -8.54
C PRO A 81 -6.97 0.36 -7.12
N ASN A 82 -7.74 0.99 -6.24
CA ASN A 82 -7.40 1.16 -4.83
C ASN A 82 -8.00 0.07 -3.92
N GLY A 83 -8.65 -0.95 -4.50
CA GLY A 83 -9.26 -2.06 -3.77
C GLY A 83 -10.47 -1.70 -2.89
N SER A 84 -10.99 -0.47 -2.98
CA SER A 84 -12.07 0.00 -2.09
C SER A 84 -13.47 -0.34 -2.57
N THR A 85 -13.64 -0.60 -3.85
CA THR A 85 -14.95 -0.87 -4.48
C THR A 85 -14.88 -2.16 -5.28
N LEU A 86 -15.79 -3.08 -5.01
CA LEU A 86 -15.97 -4.28 -5.83
C LEU A 86 -17.09 -4.01 -6.82
N TYR A 87 -16.79 -4.13 -8.11
CA TYR A 87 -17.75 -4.06 -9.21
C TYR A 87 -18.17 -5.47 -9.63
N GLY A 88 -19.39 -5.61 -10.11
CA GLY A 88 -19.88 -6.81 -10.78
C GLY A 88 -20.72 -6.44 -11.98
N VAL A 89 -20.56 -7.14 -13.09
CA VAL A 89 -21.44 -7.03 -14.25
C VAL A 89 -22.36 -8.22 -14.25
N ASP A 90 -23.68 -7.97 -14.23
CA ASP A 90 -24.64 -9.04 -14.26
C ASP A 90 -24.59 -9.85 -15.57
N PHE A 91 -25.07 -11.07 -15.50
CA PHE A 91 -25.18 -11.97 -16.61
C PHE A 91 -26.65 -12.10 -17.02
N PRO A 92 -27.24 -11.07 -17.68
CA PRO A 92 -28.66 -11.05 -17.97
C PRO A 92 -29.03 -12.11 -19.00
N GLY A 93 -30.18 -12.72 -18.82
CA GLY A 93 -30.87 -13.40 -19.92
C GLY A 93 -31.34 -12.40 -20.97
N ALA A 94 -31.42 -12.80 -22.26
CA ALA A 94 -32.03 -11.96 -23.28
C ALA A 94 -33.48 -11.54 -22.87
N PRO A 95 -33.91 -10.30 -23.10
CA PRO A 95 -33.37 -9.24 -23.96
C PRO A 95 -32.64 -8.11 -23.22
N ASP A 96 -32.24 -8.31 -21.95
CA ASP A 96 -31.76 -7.23 -21.10
C ASP A 96 -30.31 -6.82 -21.41
N SER A 97 -30.00 -5.55 -21.23
CA SER A 97 -28.63 -5.03 -21.35
C SER A 97 -27.84 -5.32 -20.07
N ALA A 98 -26.53 -5.56 -20.19
CA ALA A 98 -25.65 -5.72 -19.05
C ALA A 98 -25.69 -4.49 -18.13
N THR A 99 -25.64 -4.73 -16.85
CA THR A 99 -25.71 -3.69 -15.81
C THR A 99 -24.54 -3.84 -14.87
N LEU A 100 -23.88 -2.73 -14.56
CA LEU A 100 -22.79 -2.64 -13.62
C LEU A 100 -23.31 -2.33 -12.22
N TYR A 101 -22.91 -3.12 -11.23
CA TYR A 101 -23.23 -2.95 -9.81
C TYR A 101 -21.99 -2.70 -9.01
N THR A 102 -22.14 -2.12 -7.82
CA THR A 102 -21.12 -2.23 -6.76
C THR A 102 -21.62 -3.21 -5.71
N ILE A 103 -20.73 -4.03 -5.21
CA ILE A 103 -21.01 -5.13 -4.29
C ILE A 103 -20.25 -4.88 -3.00
N ASP A 104 -20.91 -5.00 -1.87
CA ASP A 104 -20.24 -5.05 -0.56
C ASP A 104 -19.60 -6.44 -0.41
N PRO A 105 -18.27 -6.55 -0.35
CA PRO A 105 -17.61 -7.86 -0.30
C PRO A 105 -17.82 -8.60 1.03
N VAL A 106 -18.29 -7.92 2.07
CA VAL A 106 -18.54 -8.54 3.40
C VAL A 106 -19.93 -9.14 3.48
N THR A 107 -20.91 -8.51 2.87
CA THR A 107 -22.32 -8.88 2.99
C THR A 107 -22.91 -9.45 1.70
N GLY A 108 -22.29 -9.22 0.55
CA GLY A 108 -22.84 -9.51 -0.77
C GLY A 108 -23.94 -8.52 -1.21
N ALA A 109 -24.21 -7.50 -0.42
CA ALA A 109 -25.23 -6.50 -0.77
C ALA A 109 -24.78 -5.65 -1.94
N GLU A 110 -25.71 -5.37 -2.87
CA GLU A 110 -25.44 -4.58 -4.06
C GLU A 110 -26.14 -3.22 -4.01
N THR A 111 -25.57 -2.25 -4.72
CA THR A 111 -26.20 -0.94 -4.94
C THR A 111 -27.12 -0.98 -6.14
N ALA A 112 -27.87 0.11 -6.38
CA ALA A 112 -28.66 0.29 -7.61
C ALA A 112 -27.77 0.16 -8.84
N GLY A 113 -28.15 -0.72 -9.76
CA GLY A 113 -27.40 -1.02 -10.98
C GLY A 113 -27.34 0.17 -11.94
N ARG A 114 -26.26 0.25 -12.70
CA ARG A 114 -26.06 1.21 -13.77
C ARG A 114 -26.03 0.48 -15.11
N PRO A 115 -27.00 0.71 -16.01
CA PRO A 115 -27.01 0.09 -17.33
C PRO A 115 -25.75 0.46 -18.11
N ILE A 116 -25.14 -0.53 -18.77
CA ILE A 116 -24.00 -0.32 -19.66
C ILE A 116 -24.54 0.15 -21.02
N SER A 117 -23.91 1.17 -21.58
CA SER A 117 -24.24 1.76 -22.88
C SER A 117 -23.01 1.78 -23.81
N GLY A 118 -23.20 2.20 -25.06
CA GLY A 118 -22.14 2.28 -26.05
C GLY A 118 -21.85 0.96 -26.77
N PRO A 119 -20.64 0.75 -27.32
CA PRO A 119 -20.30 -0.40 -28.16
C PRO A 119 -20.53 -1.75 -27.54
N LEU A 120 -20.27 -1.91 -26.24
CA LEU A 120 -20.51 -3.17 -25.54
C LEU A 120 -22.00 -3.54 -25.48
N ALA A 121 -22.87 -2.58 -25.26
CA ALA A 121 -24.31 -2.78 -25.31
C ALA A 121 -24.84 -3.16 -26.70
N ALA A 122 -24.09 -2.85 -27.76
CA ALA A 122 -24.43 -3.19 -29.13
C ALA A 122 -23.94 -4.58 -29.56
N VAL A 123 -23.19 -5.30 -28.73
CA VAL A 123 -22.79 -6.70 -28.99
C VAL A 123 -24.02 -7.57 -28.94
N THR A 124 -24.39 -8.09 -30.11
CA THR A 124 -25.72 -8.66 -30.39
C THR A 124 -26.06 -9.91 -29.60
N SER A 125 -27.35 -10.03 -29.33
CA SER A 125 -28.22 -11.12 -28.89
C SER A 125 -28.20 -11.48 -27.41
N VAL A 126 -27.16 -11.35 -26.68
CA VAL A 126 -27.04 -11.29 -25.21
C VAL A 126 -25.69 -10.67 -24.89
N PRO A 127 -25.62 -9.47 -24.36
CA PRO A 127 -24.34 -8.87 -23.95
C PRO A 127 -23.84 -9.61 -22.71
N ALA A 128 -23.33 -10.81 -22.92
CA ALA A 128 -22.73 -11.58 -21.84
C ALA A 128 -21.30 -11.10 -21.63
N VAL A 129 -21.13 -10.16 -20.74
CA VAL A 129 -19.83 -9.77 -20.21
C VAL A 129 -19.33 -10.89 -19.31
N ASN A 130 -18.16 -11.44 -19.64
CA ASN A 130 -17.56 -12.55 -18.93
C ASN A 130 -16.07 -12.31 -18.60
N GLY A 131 -15.63 -11.08 -18.75
CA GLY A 131 -14.29 -10.66 -18.34
C GLY A 131 -14.36 -9.21 -17.85
N LEU A 132 -13.82 -8.94 -16.68
CA LEU A 132 -13.82 -7.63 -16.06
C LEU A 132 -12.59 -7.42 -15.20
N THR A 133 -11.86 -6.33 -15.41
CA THR A 133 -10.80 -5.89 -14.49
C THR A 133 -10.68 -4.39 -14.48
N ALA A 134 -10.15 -3.82 -13.41
CA ALA A 134 -9.90 -2.39 -13.36
C ALA A 134 -8.49 -2.04 -13.87
N ARG A 135 -8.37 -0.91 -14.57
CA ARG A 135 -7.11 -0.27 -14.90
C ARG A 135 -6.70 0.74 -13.83
N ALA A 136 -5.43 1.07 -13.79
CA ALA A 136 -4.89 2.06 -12.86
C ALA A 136 -5.56 3.45 -12.96
N ASP A 137 -6.13 3.80 -14.13
CA ASP A 137 -6.86 5.05 -14.36
C ASP A 137 -8.32 5.02 -13.88
N GLY A 138 -8.78 3.88 -13.35
CA GLY A 138 -10.15 3.71 -12.84
C GLY A 138 -11.14 3.19 -13.87
N MET A 139 -10.80 3.12 -15.17
CA MET A 139 -11.62 2.48 -16.18
C MET A 139 -11.61 0.96 -15.98
N LEU A 140 -12.69 0.30 -16.38
CA LEU A 140 -12.78 -1.16 -16.37
C LEU A 140 -12.52 -1.70 -17.79
N ILE A 141 -11.64 -2.71 -17.92
CA ILE A 141 -11.53 -3.51 -19.13
C ILE A 141 -12.62 -4.58 -19.06
N ALA A 142 -13.32 -4.78 -20.14
CA ALA A 142 -14.39 -5.77 -20.24
C ALA A 142 -14.27 -6.61 -21.50
N GLY A 143 -14.61 -7.89 -21.39
CA GLY A 143 -14.71 -8.84 -22.49
C GLY A 143 -16.11 -9.44 -22.61
N SER A 144 -16.46 -9.97 -23.78
CA SER A 144 -17.69 -10.70 -24.01
C SER A 144 -17.41 -11.99 -24.77
N PHE A 145 -18.09 -13.08 -24.41
CA PHE A 145 -17.96 -14.33 -25.16
C PHE A 145 -18.64 -14.29 -26.52
N ASN A 146 -19.31 -13.21 -26.90
CA ASN A 146 -19.90 -12.98 -28.19
C ASN A 146 -19.10 -12.06 -29.10
N SER A 147 -17.92 -11.61 -28.66
CA SER A 147 -17.12 -10.65 -29.40
C SER A 147 -15.61 -10.87 -29.22
N SER A 148 -14.86 -10.71 -30.29
CA SER A 148 -13.40 -10.58 -30.23
C SER A 148 -12.94 -9.19 -29.77
N GLN A 149 -13.84 -8.21 -29.74
CA GLN A 149 -13.54 -6.86 -29.26
C GLN A 149 -13.36 -6.87 -27.75
N ILE A 150 -12.45 -6.05 -27.27
CA ILE A 150 -12.26 -5.72 -25.86
C ILE A 150 -12.80 -4.32 -25.65
N PHE A 151 -13.37 -4.05 -24.50
CA PHE A 151 -14.08 -2.81 -24.21
C PHE A 151 -13.48 -2.13 -22.96
N LEU A 152 -13.69 -0.82 -22.87
CA LEU A 152 -13.50 -0.04 -21.67
C LEU A 152 -14.88 0.43 -21.17
N ILE A 153 -15.11 0.34 -19.87
CA ILE A 153 -16.30 0.87 -19.22
C ILE A 153 -15.89 1.96 -18.25
N ASP A 154 -16.48 3.13 -18.34
CA ASP A 154 -16.41 4.13 -17.29
C ASP A 154 -17.35 3.74 -16.15
N PRO A 155 -16.86 3.36 -14.97
CA PRO A 155 -17.75 2.92 -13.88
C PRO A 155 -18.58 4.06 -13.28
N ALA A 156 -18.20 5.33 -13.52
CA ALA A 156 -18.98 6.48 -13.07
C ALA A 156 -20.23 6.74 -13.93
N THR A 157 -20.20 6.39 -15.22
CA THR A 157 -21.30 6.67 -16.18
C THR A 157 -21.94 5.42 -16.75
N GLY A 158 -21.28 4.27 -16.76
CA GLY A 158 -21.69 3.05 -17.45
C GLY A 158 -21.45 3.09 -18.96
N VAL A 159 -20.82 4.15 -19.48
CA VAL A 159 -20.54 4.27 -20.92
C VAL A 159 -19.35 3.39 -21.28
N SER A 160 -19.53 2.53 -22.30
CA SER A 160 -18.45 1.73 -22.85
C SER A 160 -17.84 2.36 -24.12
N THR A 161 -16.56 2.10 -24.34
CA THR A 161 -15.81 2.43 -25.54
C THR A 161 -14.99 1.22 -25.97
N LEU A 162 -14.42 1.23 -27.19
CA LEU A 162 -13.54 0.16 -27.62
C LEU A 162 -12.14 0.31 -26.98
N PHE A 163 -11.61 -0.80 -26.49
CA PHE A 163 -10.19 -0.90 -26.15
C PHE A 163 -9.35 -0.95 -27.45
N PRO A 164 -8.16 -0.35 -27.49
CA PRO A 164 -7.36 -0.27 -28.72
C PRO A 164 -6.89 -1.62 -29.30
N ALA A 165 -6.90 -2.70 -28.47
CA ALA A 165 -6.57 -4.05 -28.92
C ALA A 165 -7.83 -4.94 -28.95
N SER A 166 -7.76 -6.06 -29.67
CA SER A 166 -8.80 -7.09 -29.73
C SER A 166 -8.18 -8.48 -29.74
N PHE A 167 -8.95 -9.48 -29.37
CA PHE A 167 -8.53 -10.87 -29.57
C PHE A 167 -8.32 -11.17 -31.06
N PRO A 168 -7.46 -12.13 -31.41
CA PRO A 168 -7.33 -12.61 -32.79
C PRO A 168 -8.65 -13.15 -33.33
N ALA A 169 -8.80 -13.13 -34.66
CA ALA A 169 -10.01 -13.64 -35.33
C ALA A 169 -10.32 -15.06 -34.90
N GLY A 170 -11.58 -15.33 -34.55
CA GLY A 170 -12.05 -16.64 -34.07
C GLY A 170 -11.81 -16.87 -32.57
N THR A 171 -11.28 -15.89 -31.84
CA THR A 171 -11.16 -15.91 -30.40
C THR A 171 -12.09 -14.86 -29.79
N VAL A 172 -12.78 -15.24 -28.72
CA VAL A 172 -13.63 -14.37 -27.92
C VAL A 172 -13.12 -14.35 -26.48
N SER A 173 -13.64 -13.48 -25.61
CA SER A 173 -13.30 -13.55 -24.18
C SER A 173 -13.79 -14.86 -23.57
N ALA A 174 -12.93 -15.53 -22.82
CA ALA A 174 -13.32 -16.66 -21.98
C ALA A 174 -13.59 -16.27 -20.54
N GLY A 175 -12.97 -15.16 -20.12
CA GLY A 175 -12.97 -14.68 -18.76
C GLY A 175 -12.11 -13.45 -18.63
N ASP A 176 -11.39 -13.39 -17.60
CA ASP A 176 -10.81 -12.24 -16.99
C ASP A 176 -9.63 -11.57 -17.72
N PHE A 177 -9.27 -10.40 -17.21
CA PHE A 177 -8.07 -9.67 -17.57
C PHE A 177 -7.27 -9.35 -16.30
N ILE A 178 -5.96 -9.26 -16.40
CA ILE A 178 -5.08 -8.86 -15.29
C ILE A 178 -4.00 -7.92 -15.80
N THR A 179 -3.83 -6.77 -15.19
CA THR A 179 -2.67 -5.93 -15.46
C THR A 179 -1.47 -6.48 -14.70
N LEU A 180 -0.46 -6.89 -15.45
CA LEU A 180 0.79 -7.40 -14.92
C LEU A 180 1.69 -6.25 -14.44
N ASP A 181 2.69 -6.62 -13.67
CA ASP A 181 3.64 -5.67 -13.12
C ASP A 181 4.55 -5.02 -14.16
N ASP A 182 4.74 -5.61 -15.32
CA ASP A 182 5.48 -5.04 -16.45
C ASP A 182 4.65 -4.09 -17.33
N GLY A 183 3.35 -3.95 -17.02
CA GLY A 183 2.40 -3.10 -17.74
C GLY A 183 1.64 -3.81 -18.85
N ASP A 184 1.93 -5.07 -19.15
CA ASP A 184 1.12 -5.89 -20.05
C ASP A 184 -0.23 -6.22 -19.39
N VAL A 185 -1.27 -6.39 -20.21
CA VAL A 185 -2.55 -6.96 -19.76
C VAL A 185 -2.60 -8.43 -20.17
N LEU A 186 -2.72 -9.31 -19.19
CA LEU A 186 -3.01 -10.72 -19.43
C LEU A 186 -4.50 -10.85 -19.73
N ALA A 187 -4.85 -11.62 -20.77
CA ALA A 187 -6.23 -11.84 -21.20
C ALA A 187 -6.48 -13.33 -21.48
N PHE A 188 -7.61 -13.85 -21.03
CA PHE A 188 -8.00 -15.25 -21.23
C PHE A 188 -9.05 -15.31 -22.34
N GLY A 189 -8.76 -16.10 -23.37
CA GLY A 189 -9.63 -16.25 -24.54
C GLY A 189 -10.29 -17.61 -24.62
N SER A 190 -11.26 -17.74 -25.53
CA SER A 190 -11.90 -19.01 -25.92
C SER A 190 -11.95 -19.11 -27.44
N THR A 191 -11.57 -20.25 -27.97
CA THR A 191 -11.74 -20.59 -29.41
C THR A 191 -12.73 -21.71 -29.61
N VAL A 192 -13.00 -22.52 -28.57
CA VAL A 192 -13.91 -23.66 -28.58
C VAL A 192 -14.59 -23.75 -27.24
N VAL A 193 -15.91 -23.94 -27.25
CA VAL A 193 -16.68 -24.16 -26.01
C VAL A 193 -16.18 -25.43 -25.31
N GLY A 194 -15.84 -25.32 -24.01
CA GLY A 194 -15.33 -26.43 -23.20
C GLY A 194 -13.85 -26.76 -23.43
N GLY A 195 -13.16 -26.04 -24.33
CA GLY A 195 -11.75 -26.24 -24.60
C GLY A 195 -10.83 -25.44 -23.67
N PRO A 196 -9.52 -25.69 -23.75
CA PRO A 196 -8.52 -24.89 -23.03
C PRO A 196 -8.64 -23.41 -23.42
N SER A 197 -8.39 -22.54 -22.45
CA SER A 197 -8.33 -21.09 -22.66
C SER A 197 -6.97 -20.68 -23.18
N PRO A 198 -6.84 -20.12 -24.40
CA PRO A 198 -5.62 -19.45 -24.83
C PRO A 198 -5.39 -18.21 -23.97
N VAL A 199 -4.14 -18.00 -23.58
CA VAL A 199 -3.70 -16.87 -22.75
C VAL A 199 -2.91 -15.90 -23.62
N PHE A 200 -3.26 -14.64 -23.56
CA PHE A 200 -2.66 -13.56 -24.33
C PHE A 200 -2.01 -12.53 -23.42
N ARG A 201 -0.91 -11.95 -23.90
CA ARG A 201 -0.38 -10.67 -23.39
C ARG A 201 -0.77 -9.56 -24.38
N ILE A 202 -1.41 -8.53 -23.88
CA ILE A 202 -1.68 -7.28 -24.61
C ILE A 202 -0.66 -6.27 -24.08
N ARG A 203 0.26 -5.87 -24.94
CA ARG A 203 1.33 -4.95 -24.59
C ARG A 203 0.85 -3.50 -24.55
N PRO A 204 1.57 -2.58 -23.92
CA PRO A 204 1.22 -1.15 -23.94
C PRO A 204 1.12 -0.52 -25.34
N ASP A 205 1.77 -1.11 -26.35
CA ASP A 205 1.65 -0.71 -27.77
C ASP A 205 0.44 -1.36 -28.48
N ASN A 206 -0.42 -2.05 -27.74
CA ASN A 206 -1.60 -2.80 -28.21
C ASN A 206 -1.28 -4.06 -29.04
N THR A 207 -0.03 -4.51 -29.07
CA THR A 207 0.32 -5.80 -29.68
C THR A 207 -0.23 -6.94 -28.82
N VAL A 208 -0.95 -7.87 -29.46
CA VAL A 208 -1.54 -9.05 -28.79
C VAL A 208 -0.70 -10.29 -29.14
N VAL A 209 -0.19 -10.97 -28.12
CA VAL A 209 0.66 -12.16 -28.28
C VAL A 209 0.09 -13.31 -27.47
N GLN A 210 -0.27 -14.42 -28.11
CA GLN A 210 -0.62 -15.65 -27.39
C GLN A 210 0.65 -16.25 -26.79
N ILE A 211 0.61 -16.52 -25.46
CA ILE A 211 1.77 -17.03 -24.71
C ILE A 211 1.59 -18.50 -24.25
N GLY A 212 0.43 -19.07 -24.47
CA GLY A 212 0.13 -20.47 -24.12
C GLY A 212 -1.35 -20.74 -23.97
N THR A 213 -1.67 -21.85 -23.33
CA THR A 213 -3.04 -22.23 -22.96
C THR A 213 -3.09 -22.69 -21.51
N VAL A 214 -4.25 -22.57 -20.86
CA VAL A 214 -4.55 -23.11 -19.52
C VAL A 214 -5.84 -23.95 -19.58
N PRO A 215 -6.16 -24.79 -18.57
CA PRO A 215 -7.49 -25.35 -18.46
C PRO A 215 -8.57 -24.29 -18.64
N GLN A 216 -9.76 -24.66 -19.11
CA GLN A 216 -10.84 -23.69 -19.33
C GLN A 216 -11.03 -22.82 -18.08
N THR A 217 -10.73 -21.51 -18.22
CA THR A 217 -10.65 -20.54 -17.15
C THR A 217 -11.67 -19.44 -17.40
N PHE A 218 -12.46 -19.11 -16.40
CA PHE A 218 -13.46 -18.04 -16.46
C PHE A 218 -13.12 -16.84 -15.56
N GLY A 219 -12.29 -17.04 -14.52
CA GLY A 219 -11.84 -15.98 -13.64
C GLY A 219 -10.33 -16.02 -13.44
N ALA A 220 -9.74 -14.89 -13.14
CA ALA A 220 -8.34 -14.83 -12.74
C ALA A 220 -8.10 -13.71 -11.72
N ALA A 221 -7.09 -13.89 -10.87
CA ALA A 221 -6.74 -12.91 -9.85
C ALA A 221 -5.23 -12.88 -9.64
N LYS A 222 -4.68 -11.71 -9.27
CA LYS A 222 -3.25 -11.55 -8.99
C LYS A 222 -3.04 -11.27 -7.50
N SER A 223 -2.09 -11.98 -6.88
CA SER A 223 -1.69 -11.74 -5.50
C SER A 223 -0.19 -11.92 -5.34
N ALA A 224 0.47 -10.95 -4.72
CA ALA A 224 1.93 -10.94 -4.49
C ALA A 224 2.75 -11.19 -5.78
N GLY A 225 2.29 -10.68 -6.93
CA GLY A 225 2.93 -10.87 -8.23
C GLY A 225 2.64 -12.21 -8.91
N SER A 226 1.92 -13.12 -8.26
CA SER A 226 1.49 -14.41 -8.81
C SER A 226 0.08 -14.30 -9.39
N VAL A 227 -0.20 -15.05 -10.46
CA VAL A 227 -1.52 -15.11 -11.12
C VAL A 227 -2.17 -16.45 -10.84
N TYR A 228 -3.42 -16.42 -10.43
CA TYR A 228 -4.28 -17.56 -10.14
C TYR A 228 -5.43 -17.61 -11.15
N ALA A 229 -5.59 -18.73 -11.83
CA ALA A 229 -6.67 -18.97 -12.78
C ALA A 229 -7.74 -19.85 -12.13
N PHE A 230 -8.98 -19.40 -12.17
CA PHE A 230 -10.15 -20.07 -11.64
C PHE A 230 -10.82 -20.84 -12.79
N ALA A 231 -10.60 -22.15 -12.79
CA ALA A 231 -11.05 -23.00 -13.87
C ALA A 231 -12.53 -23.38 -13.75
N SER A 232 -13.16 -23.70 -14.88
CA SER A 232 -14.56 -24.09 -14.96
C SER A 232 -14.92 -25.37 -14.18
N ASN A 233 -13.93 -26.22 -13.92
CA ASN A 233 -14.09 -27.48 -13.13
C ASN A 233 -13.97 -27.25 -11.62
N GLY A 234 -13.71 -26.01 -11.19
CA GLY A 234 -13.56 -25.66 -9.78
C GLY A 234 -12.15 -25.68 -9.25
N ASP A 235 -11.14 -25.91 -10.10
CA ASP A 235 -9.75 -25.82 -9.69
C ASP A 235 -9.28 -24.36 -9.62
N ILE A 236 -8.52 -24.03 -8.58
CA ILE A 236 -7.74 -22.80 -8.48
C ILE A 236 -6.29 -23.13 -8.84
N ASN A 237 -5.82 -22.60 -9.95
CA ASN A 237 -4.54 -22.93 -10.55
C ASN A 237 -3.58 -21.75 -10.47
N LEU A 238 -2.46 -21.90 -9.78
CA LEU A 238 -1.34 -20.96 -9.82
C LEU A 238 -0.58 -21.12 -11.14
N LEU A 239 -0.45 -20.04 -11.92
CA LEU A 239 0.41 -19.99 -13.08
C LEU A 239 1.86 -19.78 -12.64
N THR A 240 2.69 -20.81 -12.83
CA THR A 240 4.08 -20.78 -12.32
C THR A 240 5.06 -20.11 -13.29
N SER A 241 4.62 -19.82 -14.53
CA SER A 241 5.40 -19.10 -15.53
C SER A 241 4.49 -18.35 -16.50
N LEU A 242 4.88 -17.11 -16.81
CA LEU A 242 4.20 -16.25 -17.80
C LEU A 242 5.22 -15.80 -18.86
N PRO A 243 5.40 -16.56 -19.94
CA PRO A 243 6.32 -16.20 -21.02
C PRO A 243 5.99 -14.84 -21.64
N THR A 244 6.99 -14.19 -22.25
CA THR A 244 6.81 -12.96 -23.04
C THR A 244 6.85 -13.20 -24.55
N THR A 245 7.16 -14.43 -24.96
CA THR A 245 7.27 -14.86 -26.35
C THR A 245 6.05 -15.68 -26.77
N ALA A 246 5.73 -15.66 -28.06
CA ALA A 246 4.61 -16.40 -28.63
C ALA A 246 4.72 -17.90 -28.39
N SER A 247 3.65 -18.52 -27.94
CA SER A 247 3.52 -19.96 -27.73
C SER A 247 2.04 -20.37 -27.73
N THR A 248 1.78 -21.59 -28.19
CA THR A 248 0.47 -22.26 -28.08
C THR A 248 0.50 -23.46 -27.12
N SER A 249 1.67 -23.76 -26.54
CA SER A 249 1.84 -24.86 -25.59
C SER A 249 1.13 -24.59 -24.27
N PRO A 250 0.70 -25.63 -23.54
CA PRO A 250 0.14 -25.45 -22.20
C PRO A 250 1.14 -24.72 -21.30
N LEU A 251 0.65 -23.72 -20.57
CA LEU A 251 1.41 -23.06 -19.50
C LEU A 251 1.52 -24.00 -18.29
N PRO A 252 2.64 -23.99 -17.58
CA PRO A 252 2.79 -24.76 -16.37
C PRO A 252 1.91 -24.15 -15.27
N VAL A 253 1.05 -24.98 -14.69
CA VAL A 253 0.16 -24.62 -13.59
C VAL A 253 0.35 -25.57 -12.43
N THR A 254 0.07 -25.08 -11.22
CA THR A 254 -0.04 -25.89 -10.00
C THR A 254 -1.42 -25.67 -9.42
N THR A 255 -2.24 -26.72 -9.33
CA THR A 255 -3.53 -26.64 -8.63
C THR A 255 -3.28 -26.45 -7.14
N VAL A 256 -3.71 -25.31 -6.59
CA VAL A 256 -3.58 -25.00 -5.16
C VAL A 256 -4.80 -25.52 -4.39
N GLU A 257 -5.98 -25.58 -5.02
CA GLU A 257 -7.21 -26.10 -4.45
C GLU A 257 -8.13 -26.61 -5.54
N ALA A 258 -8.86 -27.70 -5.25
CA ALA A 258 -9.91 -28.29 -6.09
C ALA A 258 -11.26 -28.14 -5.39
N THR A 259 -11.93 -26.99 -5.59
CA THR A 259 -13.12 -26.64 -4.83
C THR A 259 -14.39 -27.38 -5.28
N GLY A 260 -14.39 -27.89 -6.50
CA GLY A 260 -15.58 -28.51 -7.15
C GLY A 260 -16.70 -27.51 -7.47
N ARG A 261 -16.43 -26.20 -7.42
CA ARG A 261 -17.42 -25.13 -7.68
C ARG A 261 -17.29 -24.59 -9.11
N GLY A 262 -18.41 -24.22 -9.71
CA GLY A 262 -18.40 -23.54 -11.00
C GLY A 262 -18.10 -22.06 -10.81
N PHE A 263 -16.88 -21.61 -11.12
CA PHE A 263 -16.53 -20.20 -11.11
C PHE A 263 -17.02 -19.49 -12.37
N TYR A 264 -17.45 -18.22 -12.25
CA TYR A 264 -17.84 -17.35 -13.35
C TYR A 264 -16.84 -16.20 -13.54
N GLY A 265 -16.27 -15.69 -12.47
CA GLY A 265 -15.28 -14.65 -12.47
C GLY A 265 -14.42 -14.68 -11.20
N ALA A 266 -13.32 -13.96 -11.20
CA ALA A 266 -12.48 -13.81 -10.03
C ALA A 266 -11.77 -12.44 -10.06
N THR A 267 -11.28 -11.99 -8.92
CA THR A 267 -10.56 -10.72 -8.82
C THR A 267 -9.71 -10.65 -7.56
N SER A 268 -8.80 -9.71 -7.55
CA SER A 268 -8.11 -9.22 -6.36
C SER A 268 -7.89 -7.71 -6.43
N ALA A 269 -7.55 -7.13 -5.31
CA ALA A 269 -7.19 -5.71 -5.25
C ALA A 269 -5.87 -5.37 -6.00
N GLN A 270 -5.15 -6.36 -6.55
CA GLN A 270 -3.90 -6.18 -7.29
C GLN A 270 -4.03 -6.34 -8.80
N ASP A 271 -5.21 -6.65 -9.32
CA ASP A 271 -5.40 -6.97 -10.75
C ASP A 271 -5.19 -5.76 -11.67
N SER A 272 -5.35 -4.54 -11.16
CA SER A 272 -5.07 -3.30 -11.88
C SER A 272 -3.59 -2.98 -12.09
N GLY A 273 -2.68 -3.87 -11.67
CA GLY A 273 -1.23 -3.60 -11.65
C GLY A 273 -0.78 -2.74 -10.46
N SER A 274 -1.70 -2.27 -9.64
CA SER A 274 -1.40 -1.49 -8.45
C SER A 274 -1.01 -2.40 -7.29
N CYS A 275 0.09 -2.05 -6.61
CA CYS A 275 0.43 -2.69 -5.36
C CYS A 275 -0.45 -2.09 -4.26
N VAL A 276 -1.49 -2.81 -3.91
CA VAL A 276 -2.39 -2.41 -2.82
C VAL A 276 -1.69 -2.75 -1.51
N VAL A 277 -1.04 -1.78 -0.93
CA VAL A 277 -0.37 -1.93 0.37
C VAL A 277 -1.19 -1.16 1.40
N PRO A 278 -1.84 -1.86 2.36
CA PRO A 278 -2.30 -1.18 3.56
C PRO A 278 -1.08 -0.61 4.25
N ALA A 279 -1.05 0.69 4.45
CA ALA A 279 0.03 1.36 5.14
C ALA A 279 -0.53 2.53 5.93
N TYR A 280 -0.09 2.67 7.17
CA TYR A 280 -0.44 3.84 7.96
C TYR A 280 0.73 4.24 8.86
N THR A 281 0.73 5.49 9.24
CA THR A 281 1.72 6.02 10.16
C THR A 281 1.04 6.56 11.42
N VAL A 282 1.73 6.44 12.54
CA VAL A 282 1.35 7.08 13.79
C VAL A 282 2.40 8.11 14.15
N ALA A 283 1.94 9.28 14.60
CA ALA A 283 2.78 10.33 15.14
C ALA A 283 2.22 10.79 16.48
N LYS A 284 3.11 11.07 17.44
CA LYS A 284 2.79 11.52 18.78
C LYS A 284 3.44 12.87 19.07
N SER A 285 2.73 13.72 19.73
CA SER A 285 3.22 15.02 20.23
C SER A 285 2.61 15.34 21.58
N ALA A 286 3.21 16.28 22.29
CA ALA A 286 2.68 16.78 23.54
C ALA A 286 2.79 18.30 23.62
N SER A 287 2.01 18.92 24.49
CA SER A 287 2.07 20.35 24.80
C SER A 287 1.77 20.53 26.28
N PRO A 288 2.67 21.23 27.01
CA PRO A 288 3.98 21.73 26.63
C PRO A 288 5.01 20.62 26.36
N THR A 289 6.10 20.92 25.63
CA THR A 289 7.18 19.99 25.29
C THR A 289 8.44 20.12 26.14
N GLY A 290 8.57 21.23 26.88
CA GLY A 290 9.72 21.49 27.74
C GLY A 290 9.51 21.02 29.18
N PRO A 291 10.49 21.24 30.05
CA PRO A 291 10.36 20.89 31.47
C PRO A 291 9.17 21.56 32.11
N VAL A 292 8.31 20.79 32.76
CA VAL A 292 7.05 21.24 33.39
C VAL A 292 7.16 21.29 34.90
N ASN A 293 6.28 22.05 35.53
CA ASN A 293 6.17 22.04 37.02
C ASN A 293 5.14 21.00 37.48
N GLN A 294 5.28 20.57 38.72
CA GLN A 294 4.23 19.77 39.41
C GLN A 294 2.89 20.50 39.31
N GLY A 295 1.82 19.76 39.09
CA GLY A 295 0.46 20.27 38.92
C GLY A 295 0.16 20.81 37.50
N ASN A 296 1.12 20.89 36.59
CA ASN A 296 0.86 21.27 35.21
C ASN A 296 0.06 20.20 34.48
N THR A 297 -0.73 20.64 33.52
CA THR A 297 -1.46 19.72 32.60
C THR A 297 -0.69 19.62 31.31
N ILE A 298 -0.50 18.38 30.84
CA ILE A 298 0.12 18.02 29.56
C ILE A 298 -0.96 17.45 28.66
N THR A 299 -1.07 17.96 27.46
CA THR A 299 -1.95 17.43 26.41
C THR A 299 -1.15 16.60 25.44
N TYR A 300 -1.46 15.32 25.31
CA TYR A 300 -0.93 14.44 24.28
C TYR A 300 -1.86 14.41 23.06
N ARG A 301 -1.26 14.39 21.89
CA ARG A 301 -1.94 14.28 20.61
C ARG A 301 -1.28 13.19 19.78
N LEU A 302 -2.08 12.22 19.35
CA LEU A 302 -1.68 11.16 18.44
C LEU A 302 -2.39 11.38 17.11
N THR A 303 -1.66 11.32 16.01
CA THR A 303 -2.22 11.43 14.66
C THR A 303 -1.94 10.13 13.93
N VAL A 304 -2.99 9.49 13.46
CA VAL A 304 -2.92 8.31 12.58
C VAL A 304 -3.22 8.77 11.16
N THR A 305 -2.39 8.39 10.20
CA THR A 305 -2.57 8.74 8.79
C THR A 305 -2.47 7.48 7.94
N ASN A 306 -3.47 7.18 7.15
CA ASN A 306 -3.37 6.15 6.12
C ASN A 306 -2.50 6.67 4.98
N THR A 307 -1.30 6.11 4.84
CA THR A 307 -0.33 6.42 3.78
C THR A 307 -0.37 5.42 2.63
N GLY A 308 -1.20 4.40 2.76
CA GLY A 308 -1.43 3.38 1.75
C GLY A 308 -2.39 3.85 0.65
N THR A 309 -2.57 2.99 -0.32
CA THR A 309 -3.47 3.20 -1.47
C THR A 309 -4.86 2.61 -1.26
N THR A 310 -5.07 1.88 -0.16
CA THR A 310 -6.35 1.28 0.25
C THR A 310 -6.78 1.72 1.62
N ALA A 311 -8.05 1.46 1.97
CA ALA A 311 -8.50 1.56 3.34
C ALA A 311 -7.65 0.65 4.24
N ALA A 312 -7.21 1.19 5.38
CA ALA A 312 -6.38 0.47 6.33
C ALA A 312 -6.91 0.66 7.74
N ASN A 313 -6.86 -0.39 8.54
CA ASN A 313 -7.02 -0.27 9.99
C ASN A 313 -5.75 0.36 10.54
N GLY A 314 -5.91 1.52 11.18
CA GLY A 314 -4.80 2.31 11.73
C GLY A 314 -4.56 2.04 13.21
N ASP A 315 -4.83 0.84 13.70
CA ASP A 315 -4.86 0.48 15.11
C ASP A 315 -3.51 0.72 15.80
N PHE A 316 -3.56 1.23 17.03
CA PHE A 316 -2.37 1.42 17.85
C PHE A 316 -2.63 1.18 19.34
N THR A 317 -1.55 0.96 20.06
CA THR A 317 -1.51 0.98 21.54
C THR A 317 -0.55 2.07 22.00
N ASP A 318 -0.92 2.77 23.07
CA ASP A 318 -0.15 3.81 23.72
C ASP A 318 0.09 3.41 25.18
N ASP A 319 1.35 3.19 25.55
CA ASP A 319 1.74 2.78 26.89
C ASP A 319 2.02 4.01 27.75
N LEU A 320 1.17 4.19 28.77
CA LEU A 320 1.24 5.28 29.72
C LEU A 320 1.87 4.85 31.07
N SER A 321 2.53 3.69 31.16
CA SER A 321 3.10 3.23 32.43
C SER A 321 4.11 4.22 33.00
N ASP A 322 5.04 4.71 32.17
CA ASP A 322 6.06 5.70 32.53
C ASP A 322 5.54 7.15 32.48
N VAL A 323 4.23 7.34 32.35
CA VAL A 323 3.56 8.64 32.44
C VAL A 323 2.74 8.72 33.73
N LEU A 324 2.07 7.61 34.08
CA LEU A 324 1.11 7.59 35.17
C LEU A 324 1.76 7.31 36.53
N ASP A 325 3.06 7.09 36.60
CA ASP A 325 3.83 7.13 37.85
C ASP A 325 4.13 8.57 38.30
N ASP A 326 4.32 9.51 37.35
CA ASP A 326 4.58 10.93 37.59
C ASP A 326 3.32 11.82 37.42
N ALA A 327 2.25 11.30 36.81
CA ALA A 327 1.07 12.08 36.48
C ALA A 327 -0.24 11.27 36.64
N THR A 328 -1.34 11.97 36.73
CA THR A 328 -2.69 11.38 36.80
C THR A 328 -3.45 11.72 35.52
N PHE A 329 -4.11 10.72 34.93
CA PHE A 329 -4.96 10.90 33.73
C PHE A 329 -6.16 11.81 34.10
N VAL A 330 -6.46 12.77 33.21
CA VAL A 330 -7.60 13.70 33.44
C VAL A 330 -8.88 13.04 32.91
N PRO A 331 -9.85 12.67 33.78
CA PRO A 331 -11.07 12.04 33.32
C PRO A 331 -11.85 12.88 32.32
N GLY A 332 -12.39 12.23 31.27
CA GLY A 332 -13.17 12.91 30.22
C GLY A 332 -12.35 13.69 29.20
N SER A 333 -11.01 13.68 29.31
CA SER A 333 -10.15 14.37 28.35
C SER A 333 -9.85 13.58 27.06
N LEU A 334 -10.14 12.25 27.06
CA LEU A 334 -9.91 11.39 25.90
C LEU A 334 -10.95 11.68 24.81
N THR A 335 -10.48 12.07 23.66
CA THR A 335 -11.30 12.34 22.48
C THR A 335 -10.67 11.72 21.22
N SER A 336 -11.49 11.38 20.24
CA SER A 336 -11.06 10.92 18.92
C SER A 336 -11.91 11.59 17.85
N THR A 337 -11.29 11.97 16.72
CA THR A 337 -12.01 12.55 15.57
C THR A 337 -12.75 11.50 14.75
N SER A 338 -12.32 10.25 14.81
CA SER A 338 -12.96 9.07 14.21
C SER A 338 -12.44 7.80 14.89
N GLY A 339 -13.07 6.66 14.64
CA GLY A 339 -12.71 5.39 15.29
C GLY A 339 -13.08 5.39 16.78
N SER A 340 -12.51 4.45 17.52
CA SER A 340 -12.79 4.24 18.94
C SER A 340 -11.49 4.27 19.75
N ALA A 341 -11.42 5.17 20.74
CA ALA A 341 -10.31 5.25 21.68
C ALA A 341 -10.77 4.79 23.07
N ASN A 342 -9.97 3.97 23.73
CA ASN A 342 -10.26 3.45 25.07
C ASN A 342 -9.00 3.40 25.92
N LEU A 343 -9.14 3.72 27.22
CA LEU A 343 -8.06 3.58 28.22
C LEU A 343 -8.44 2.45 29.19
N THR A 344 -7.57 1.46 29.31
CA THR A 344 -7.70 0.35 30.24
C THR A 344 -6.41 0.19 31.03
N GLY A 345 -6.46 0.46 32.32
CA GLY A 345 -5.25 0.56 33.15
C GLY A 345 -4.33 1.65 32.59
N ASN A 346 -3.09 1.31 32.30
CA ASN A 346 -2.09 2.23 31.75
C ASN A 346 -1.97 2.14 30.21
N THR A 347 -2.85 1.40 29.53
CA THR A 347 -2.80 1.22 28.08
C THR A 347 -3.97 1.93 27.42
N LEU A 348 -3.68 2.91 26.57
CA LEU A 348 -4.64 3.51 25.66
C LEU A 348 -4.59 2.80 24.33
N THR A 349 -5.75 2.38 23.83
CA THR A 349 -5.92 1.76 22.53
C THR A 349 -6.78 2.63 21.63
N TRP A 350 -6.49 2.63 20.35
CA TRP A 350 -7.36 3.18 19.31
C TRP A 350 -7.52 2.18 18.19
N THR A 351 -8.75 2.03 17.70
CA THR A 351 -9.09 1.20 16.56
C THR A 351 -9.95 1.98 15.58
N GLY A 352 -9.66 1.86 14.30
CA GLY A 352 -10.44 2.53 13.26
C GLY A 352 -9.91 2.30 11.87
N THR A 353 -10.83 2.30 10.89
CA THR A 353 -10.52 2.20 9.48
C THR A 353 -10.44 3.59 8.87
N LEU A 354 -9.36 3.86 8.13
CA LEU A 354 -9.10 5.12 7.44
C LEU A 354 -9.07 4.90 5.94
N ALA A 355 -9.79 5.72 5.19
CA ALA A 355 -9.64 5.76 3.73
C ALA A 355 -8.22 6.20 3.32
N PRO A 356 -7.76 5.94 2.08
CA PRO A 356 -6.48 6.45 1.58
C PRO A 356 -6.32 7.95 1.81
N GLY A 357 -5.18 8.36 2.41
CA GLY A 357 -4.93 9.74 2.81
C GLY A 357 -5.74 10.23 4.01
N GLY A 358 -6.67 9.42 4.53
CA GLY A 358 -7.48 9.74 5.70
C GLY A 358 -6.66 9.82 6.97
N THR A 359 -7.10 10.69 7.90
CA THR A 359 -6.44 10.90 9.20
C THR A 359 -7.43 10.80 10.35
N ALA A 360 -6.95 10.28 11.49
CA ALA A 360 -7.62 10.39 12.77
C ALA A 360 -6.69 11.04 13.79
N THR A 361 -7.27 11.77 14.73
CA THR A 361 -6.53 12.37 15.83
C THR A 361 -7.16 11.92 17.16
N VAL A 362 -6.31 11.39 18.04
CA VAL A 362 -6.66 11.09 19.42
C VAL A 362 -5.97 12.10 20.34
N THR A 363 -6.70 12.67 21.26
CA THR A 363 -6.18 13.66 22.22
C THR A 363 -6.60 13.28 23.61
N TYR A 364 -5.70 13.42 24.58
CA TYR A 364 -5.98 13.24 26.02
C TYR A 364 -5.05 14.10 26.85
N GLN A 365 -5.37 14.23 28.14
CA GLN A 365 -4.62 15.03 29.10
C GLN A 365 -4.20 14.22 30.30
N VAL A 366 -3.01 14.54 30.82
CA VAL A 366 -2.55 14.12 32.15
C VAL A 366 -2.15 15.33 32.96
N ARG A 367 -2.27 15.24 34.29
CA ARG A 367 -1.84 16.26 35.22
C ARG A 367 -0.70 15.74 36.06
N VAL A 368 0.44 16.42 36.03
CA VAL A 368 1.62 16.07 36.83
C VAL A 368 1.25 16.08 38.33
N ASN A 369 1.62 15.04 39.05
CA ASN A 369 1.31 14.84 40.45
C ASN A 369 1.91 15.94 41.34
N THR A 370 1.31 16.17 42.48
CA THR A 370 1.78 17.13 43.50
C THR A 370 1.53 16.54 44.89
N PRO A 371 2.56 16.07 45.62
CA PRO A 371 3.96 15.93 45.14
C PRO A 371 4.10 14.90 44.03
N ASP A 372 5.10 15.09 43.19
CA ASP A 372 5.54 14.10 42.24
C ASP A 372 6.51 13.15 42.93
N THR A 373 6.15 11.86 42.97
CA THR A 373 6.93 10.81 43.66
C THR A 373 7.51 9.78 42.69
N GLY A 374 7.32 9.96 41.39
CA GLY A 374 7.91 9.15 40.34
C GLY A 374 9.38 9.49 40.08
N ASP A 375 9.85 9.18 38.91
CA ASP A 375 11.25 9.42 38.49
C ASP A 375 11.46 10.83 37.89
N HIS A 376 10.40 11.64 37.83
CA HIS A 376 10.33 12.98 37.27
C HIS A 376 10.52 13.04 35.74
N THR A 377 10.23 11.93 35.04
CA THR A 377 10.40 11.85 33.58
C THR A 377 9.23 11.09 32.96
N LEU A 378 8.35 11.80 32.30
CA LEU A 378 7.24 11.18 31.56
C LEU A 378 7.74 10.71 30.20
N VAL A 379 7.92 9.40 30.03
CA VAL A 379 8.23 8.75 28.74
C VAL A 379 6.97 8.11 28.19
N ASN A 380 6.52 8.57 27.06
CA ASN A 380 5.28 8.12 26.45
C ASN A 380 5.50 7.57 25.05
N TYR A 381 5.21 6.28 24.84
CA TYR A 381 5.45 5.56 23.61
C TYR A 381 4.18 4.96 23.01
N VAL A 382 3.95 5.20 21.70
CA VAL A 382 2.86 4.62 20.93
C VAL A 382 3.39 3.59 19.93
N ALA A 383 2.72 2.43 19.85
CA ALA A 383 3.05 1.35 18.92
C ALA A 383 1.89 1.10 17.95
N PRO A 384 2.11 1.18 16.62
CA PRO A 384 1.17 0.65 15.64
C PRO A 384 0.98 -0.86 15.82
N THR A 385 -0.27 -1.37 15.73
CA THR A 385 -0.59 -2.78 15.99
C THR A 385 -1.21 -3.51 14.82
N ALA A 386 -1.82 -2.80 13.85
CA ALA A 386 -2.33 -3.42 12.64
C ALA A 386 -1.23 -3.59 11.56
N PRO A 387 -1.39 -4.52 10.62
CA PRO A 387 -0.46 -4.71 9.50
C PRO A 387 -0.25 -3.42 8.68
N GLY A 388 1.00 -3.16 8.30
CA GLY A 388 1.38 -1.97 7.53
C GLY A 388 1.59 -0.70 8.36
N GLY A 389 1.46 -0.78 9.68
CA GLY A 389 1.69 0.33 10.59
C GLY A 389 3.16 0.64 10.82
N SER A 390 3.49 1.92 10.91
CA SER A 390 4.82 2.42 11.25
C SER A 390 4.75 3.76 11.96
N CYS A 391 5.86 4.18 12.56
CA CYS A 391 6.01 5.56 13.02
C CYS A 391 6.24 6.49 11.83
N SER A 392 5.69 7.70 11.84
CA SER A 392 5.89 8.67 10.75
C SER A 392 7.36 9.09 10.58
N SER A 393 8.15 8.95 11.65
CA SER A 393 9.62 9.04 11.66
C SER A 393 10.17 8.26 12.85
N ALA A 394 11.50 8.04 12.90
CA ALA A 394 12.14 7.28 13.98
C ALA A 394 11.88 7.82 15.40
N ARG A 395 11.50 9.10 15.51
CA ARG A 395 11.24 9.78 16.81
C ARG A 395 9.78 10.17 17.00
N SER A 396 8.90 9.91 16.05
CA SER A 396 7.52 10.38 16.11
C SER A 396 6.59 9.52 16.97
N CYS A 397 7.04 8.37 17.43
CA CYS A 397 6.24 7.48 18.29
C CYS A 397 6.52 7.64 19.79
N SER A 398 7.43 8.51 20.18
CA SER A 398 7.69 8.75 21.60
C SER A 398 7.80 10.24 21.93
N VAL A 399 7.44 10.58 23.14
CA VAL A 399 7.61 11.93 23.72
C VAL A 399 8.16 11.76 25.12
N THR A 400 9.21 12.54 25.43
CA THR A 400 9.78 12.61 26.80
C THR A 400 9.61 14.02 27.35
N ILE A 401 9.09 14.14 28.55
CA ILE A 401 8.89 15.41 29.28
C ILE A 401 9.47 15.26 30.67
N HIS A 402 10.29 16.22 31.08
CA HIS A 402 10.88 16.25 32.40
C HIS A 402 10.08 17.13 33.36
N VAL A 403 9.90 16.67 34.59
CA VAL A 403 9.28 17.44 35.69
C VAL A 403 10.39 18.15 36.46
N LYS A 404 10.21 19.43 36.71
CA LYS A 404 11.16 20.22 37.52
C LYS A 404 11.09 19.73 38.96
N LYS A 405 12.23 19.37 39.51
CA LYS A 405 12.36 19.12 40.94
C LYS A 405 12.09 20.39 41.71
N LYS A 406 11.29 20.31 42.78
CA LYS A 406 11.12 21.42 43.71
C LYS A 406 12.47 21.67 44.36
N HIS A 407 13.05 22.85 44.22
CA HIS A 407 14.16 23.25 45.05
C HIS A 407 13.58 23.49 46.45
N ASP A 408 13.83 22.57 47.35
CA ASP A 408 13.67 22.88 48.79
C ASP A 408 14.73 23.95 49.10
N HIS A 409 14.32 25.19 49.28
CA HIS A 409 15.11 26.18 49.95
C HIS A 409 15.19 25.68 51.41
N GLU A 410 16.26 24.95 51.74
CA GLU A 410 16.69 24.92 53.11
C GLU A 410 17.07 26.36 53.47
N ASP A 411 16.18 27.05 54.16
CA ASP A 411 16.49 28.27 54.88
C ASP A 411 17.61 27.93 55.85
N CYS A 412 18.84 28.27 55.47
CA CYS A 412 19.92 28.35 56.42
C CYS A 412 19.65 29.55 57.33
N ASP A 413 18.72 29.38 58.30
CA ASP A 413 18.67 30.20 59.49
C ASP A 413 19.88 29.85 60.36
N GLU A 414 20.98 30.55 60.13
CA GLU A 414 22.08 30.62 61.13
C GLU A 414 21.60 31.45 62.31
N PRO A 415 21.58 30.87 63.55
CA PRO A 415 21.32 31.68 64.74
C PRO A 415 22.51 32.60 65.02
N GLY A 416 22.22 33.86 65.10
CA GLY A 416 23.15 34.94 65.33
C GLY A 416 24.13 34.75 66.48
N HIS A 417 25.37 35.00 66.21
CA HIS A 417 26.39 35.24 67.22
C HIS A 417 26.74 36.74 67.29
N GLY A 418 26.62 37.22 68.54
CA GLY A 418 26.66 38.59 68.95
C GLY A 418 27.96 39.33 68.64
N HIS A 419 27.78 40.63 68.63
CA HIS A 419 28.76 41.70 68.62
C HIS A 419 29.84 41.58 69.68
N LYS A 420 31.08 41.85 69.25
CA LYS A 420 32.04 42.58 70.09
C LYS A 420 32.84 43.61 69.24
N PRO A 421 33.00 44.81 69.74
CA PRO A 421 33.67 45.90 69.00
C PRO A 421 35.15 46.04 69.35
N GLY A 422 35.94 46.59 68.47
CA GLY A 422 37.18 47.25 68.88
C GLY A 422 38.36 47.26 67.92
N HIS A 423 38.74 48.48 67.57
CA HIS A 423 40.10 48.98 67.19
C HIS A 423 40.64 48.61 65.78
N GLY A 424 40.75 49.51 64.83
CA GLY A 424 41.65 50.69 64.82
C GLY A 424 42.94 50.37 64.03
N GLY A 425 43.18 51.04 62.91
CA GLY A 425 44.53 51.04 62.31
C GLY A 425 44.53 51.07 60.79
N LYS A 426 44.75 52.25 60.25
CA LYS A 426 45.16 52.67 58.89
C LYS A 426 46.63 52.28 58.66
N PRO A 427 47.20 52.64 57.46
CA PRO A 427 46.93 52.35 56.07
C PRO A 427 48.23 51.90 55.33
N GLY A 428 48.15 51.64 54.04
CA GLY A 428 49.33 51.78 53.19
C GLY A 428 49.43 50.92 51.95
N HIS A 429 49.41 51.64 50.82
CA HIS A 429 50.18 51.43 49.57
C HIS A 429 50.06 50.06 48.90
N GLY A 430 49.79 49.87 47.64
CA GLY A 430 50.04 50.68 46.45
C GLY A 430 50.62 49.77 45.38
N HIS A 431 50.33 50.06 44.13
CA HIS A 431 50.87 49.47 42.87
C HIS A 431 50.30 48.12 42.47
N GLY A 432 49.80 47.88 41.27
CA GLY A 432 49.97 48.56 39.98
C GLY A 432 50.24 47.56 38.92
N HIS A 433 49.72 47.79 37.74
CA HIS A 433 50.00 47.13 36.45
C HIS A 433 49.30 45.75 36.26
N GLY A 434 48.60 45.55 35.22
CA GLY A 434 48.53 46.15 33.90
C GLY A 434 48.59 45.08 32.84
N HIS A 435 47.88 45.29 31.79
CA HIS A 435 47.99 44.68 30.44
C HIS A 435 47.33 43.33 30.27
N ASP A 436 46.38 43.34 29.45
CA ASP A 436 46.19 43.54 27.99
C ASP A 436 45.94 42.19 27.31
N ASP A 437 44.83 42.21 26.65
CA ASP A 437 44.59 41.94 25.21
C ASP A 437 44.82 40.49 24.77
N VAL A 438 44.08 39.91 23.93
CA VAL A 438 43.48 40.26 22.64
C VAL A 438 42.87 38.98 22.07
N HIS A 439 41.73 39.13 21.49
CA HIS A 439 41.24 38.66 20.17
C HIS A 439 41.25 37.20 19.74
N GLU A 440 40.15 37.03 19.07
CA GLU A 440 39.85 36.36 17.79
C GLU A 440 39.49 34.88 17.94
N GLY A 441 38.45 34.44 17.40
CA GLY A 441 37.72 34.78 16.17
C GLY A 441 37.49 33.52 15.38
N ASP A 442 36.39 33.52 14.69
CA ASP A 442 36.07 32.77 13.47
C ASP A 442 35.61 31.30 13.61
N GLU A 443 34.35 31.16 13.27
CA GLU A 443 33.77 30.77 11.95
C GLU A 443 34.20 29.37 11.46
N ASP A 444 33.35 28.50 11.19
CA ASP A 444 32.61 28.30 9.95
C ASP A 444 32.02 26.88 9.81
N LYS A 445 30.80 26.84 9.29
CA LYS A 445 30.20 25.98 8.27
C LYS A 445 30.13 24.45 8.43
N ALA A 446 28.92 24.07 8.41
CA ALA A 446 28.12 23.29 7.44
C ALA A 446 28.71 21.98 6.86
N ALA A 447 28.01 20.90 7.06
CA ALA A 447 27.49 20.00 6.01
C ALA A 447 26.30 19.21 6.57
#